data_dcde7a54655902ff930883e04a44ae7c
#
_entry.id   dcde7a54655902ff930883e04a44ae7c
#
_cell.length_a   1.000
_cell.length_b   1.000
_cell.length_c   1.000
_cell.angle_alpha   90.00
_cell.angle_beta   90.00
_cell.angle_gamma   90.00
#
_symmetry.space_group_name_H-M   'P 1'
#
loop_
_entity.id
_entity.type
_entity.pdbx_description
1 polymer ?
#
loop_
_entity_poly.entity_id
_entity_poly.type
_entity_poly.pdbx_seq_one_letter_code
_entity_poly.pdbx_strand_id
1 'polypeptide(L)'
;MIAFGVVLIVAFVATGLVTSVAVSDRARTLDTLLVRTEPLANSAQNLYGALSVADAAASTAFLAGGLEPQETRDRYTRAIGDAGAELIRASNGLGDSDDDARTVLMEIAAGLPVYTGLVETARTNNRVGNPVGAAYLGEASNQMQTVLLPRAERLYTEQSARVATDQERFIRPPLFAIALVVLCLVLLVLAQIFLAGRTNRTFNWGFLGATATMTVLLGWMLVGGIVSSTATDRALDRGVAPLQSLTSGFILAQQARADETLDLVRRGSSRGYDAEFTTNTDKLTTLFADDPDISATLTAWKASHARIADALGTGDFATAVLITTGSGVQDSSTQFRALDSKLVDGIEQARIELRGNVIRAKSALAGMASGAVALTIVAAAAVAAGIAPRLREYL
;
A
#
# COMPACT_ATOMS: atom_id res chain seq x y z
N MET A 1 -42.99 1.56 36.01
CA MET A 1 -43.15 2.04 34.64
C MET A 1 -42.13 3.13 34.28
N ILE A 2 -42.05 4.24 35.07
CA ILE A 2 -41.08 5.34 34.84
C ILE A 2 -39.64 4.85 34.79
N ALA A 3 -39.22 4.03 35.79
CA ALA A 3 -37.87 3.49 35.82
C ALA A 3 -37.50 2.68 34.58
N PHE A 4 -38.38 1.85 34.03
CA PHE A 4 -38.16 1.12 32.78
C PHE A 4 -38.03 2.05 31.56
N GLY A 5 -38.84 3.11 31.51
CA GLY A 5 -38.76 4.08 30.43
C GLY A 5 -37.44 4.87 30.45
N VAL A 6 -37.01 5.28 31.64
CA VAL A 6 -35.74 5.99 31.83
C VAL A 6 -34.56 5.08 31.45
N VAL A 7 -34.54 3.81 31.87
CA VAL A 7 -33.50 2.84 31.51
C VAL A 7 -33.42 2.65 30.00
N LEU A 8 -34.58 2.53 29.30
CA LEU A 8 -34.58 2.39 27.84
C LEU A 8 -34.05 3.65 27.13
N ILE A 9 -34.47 4.84 27.58
CA ILE A 9 -33.98 6.10 27.00
C ILE A 9 -32.46 6.23 27.17
N VAL A 10 -31.95 5.95 28.37
CA VAL A 10 -30.48 5.95 28.61
C VAL A 10 -29.78 4.92 27.76
N ALA A 11 -30.33 3.70 27.64
CA ALA A 11 -29.78 2.65 26.81
C ALA A 11 -29.72 3.07 25.32
N PHE A 12 -30.74 3.72 24.79
CA PHE A 12 -30.76 4.20 23.40
C PHE A 12 -29.74 5.30 23.16
N VAL A 13 -29.65 6.27 24.05
CA VAL A 13 -28.67 7.35 23.92
C VAL A 13 -27.25 6.78 23.99
N ALA A 14 -26.98 5.90 24.96
CA ALA A 14 -25.69 5.23 25.07
C ALA A 14 -25.35 4.42 23.81
N THR A 15 -26.32 3.65 23.29
CA THR A 15 -26.15 2.87 22.04
C THR A 15 -25.86 3.76 20.86
N GLY A 16 -26.60 4.89 20.71
CA GLY A 16 -26.39 5.85 19.65
C GLY A 16 -24.98 6.46 19.67
N LEU A 17 -24.50 6.86 20.85
CA LEU A 17 -23.16 7.42 21.04
C LEU A 17 -22.07 6.39 20.75
N VAL A 18 -22.16 5.20 21.33
CA VAL A 18 -21.18 4.12 21.11
C VAL A 18 -21.11 3.74 19.63
N THR A 19 -22.27 3.59 18.98
CA THR A 19 -22.34 3.27 17.54
C THR A 19 -21.72 4.39 16.71
N SER A 20 -22.05 5.65 17.01
CA SER A 20 -21.51 6.80 16.31
C SER A 20 -19.98 6.89 16.43
N VAL A 21 -19.43 6.69 17.62
CA VAL A 21 -17.98 6.66 17.84
C VAL A 21 -17.34 5.53 17.06
N ALA A 22 -17.86 4.31 17.20
CA ALA A 22 -17.28 3.13 16.51
C ALA A 22 -17.28 3.27 14.97
N VAL A 23 -18.36 3.81 14.39
CA VAL A 23 -18.45 4.04 12.94
C VAL A 23 -17.55 5.20 12.52
N SER A 24 -17.49 6.28 13.29
CA SER A 24 -16.64 7.43 12.99
C SER A 24 -15.17 7.08 13.05
N ASP A 25 -14.73 6.30 14.02
CA ASP A 25 -13.33 5.86 14.14
C ASP A 25 -12.94 4.98 12.94
N ARG A 26 -13.82 4.07 12.55
CA ARG A 26 -13.60 3.26 11.33
C ARG A 26 -13.50 4.13 10.08
N ALA A 27 -14.39 5.09 9.90
CA ALA A 27 -14.36 6.00 8.76
C ALA A 27 -13.08 6.87 8.74
N ARG A 28 -12.64 7.35 9.91
CA ARG A 28 -11.38 8.12 10.04
C ARG A 28 -10.16 7.30 9.67
N THR A 29 -10.08 6.03 10.11
CA THR A 29 -8.94 5.19 9.78
C THR A 29 -8.87 4.88 8.28
N LEU A 30 -10.03 4.59 7.63
CA LEU A 30 -10.08 4.44 6.18
C LEU A 30 -9.68 5.74 5.46
N ASP A 31 -10.00 6.89 6.01
CA ASP A 31 -9.57 8.19 5.48
C ASP A 31 -8.06 8.40 5.61
N THR A 32 -7.50 8.12 6.79
CA THR A 32 -6.06 8.20 7.05
C THR A 32 -5.28 7.28 6.11
N LEU A 33 -5.78 6.07 5.87
CA LEU A 33 -5.20 5.12 4.93
C LEU A 33 -5.12 5.70 3.51
N LEU A 34 -6.22 6.29 3.02
CA LEU A 34 -6.29 6.87 1.66
C LEU A 34 -5.44 8.14 1.50
N VAL A 35 -5.38 8.98 2.54
CA VAL A 35 -4.81 10.34 2.43
C VAL A 35 -3.34 10.37 2.88
N ARG A 36 -2.92 9.45 3.75
CA ARG A 36 -1.59 9.45 4.36
C ARG A 36 -0.81 8.15 4.14
N THR A 37 -1.32 7.04 4.66
CA THR A 37 -0.55 5.80 4.77
C THR A 37 -0.22 5.20 3.40
N GLU A 38 -1.21 5.08 2.51
CA GLU A 38 -1.01 4.55 1.16
C GLU A 38 -0.15 5.48 0.29
N PRO A 39 -0.39 6.81 0.23
CA PRO A 39 0.47 7.71 -0.51
C PRO A 39 1.93 7.71 -0.04
N LEU A 40 2.19 7.58 1.27
CA LEU A 40 3.54 7.49 1.81
C LEU A 40 4.23 6.18 1.39
N ALA A 41 3.54 5.05 1.48
CA ALA A 41 4.05 3.76 1.00
C ALA A 41 4.35 3.80 -0.51
N ASN A 42 3.48 4.47 -1.28
CA ASN A 42 3.69 4.71 -2.71
C ASN A 42 4.95 5.53 -2.98
N SER A 43 5.12 6.65 -2.28
CA SER A 43 6.30 7.50 -2.45
C SER A 43 7.58 6.77 -2.07
N ALA A 44 7.55 5.94 -1.02
CA ALA A 44 8.70 5.12 -0.62
C ALA A 44 9.08 4.09 -1.71
N GLN A 45 8.08 3.45 -2.33
CA GLN A 45 8.29 2.52 -3.44
C GLN A 45 8.84 3.22 -4.68
N ASN A 46 8.26 4.35 -5.07
CA ASN A 46 8.71 5.12 -6.22
C ASN A 46 10.12 5.66 -6.01
N LEU A 47 10.45 6.05 -4.77
CA LEU A 47 11.82 6.46 -4.39
C LEU A 47 12.80 5.32 -4.62
N TYR A 48 12.49 4.10 -4.16
CA TYR A 48 13.32 2.92 -4.41
C TYR A 48 13.51 2.69 -5.91
N GLY A 49 12.42 2.71 -6.69
CA GLY A 49 12.46 2.53 -8.14
C GLY A 49 13.29 3.60 -8.84
N ALA A 50 13.12 4.86 -8.47
CA ALA A 50 13.89 5.96 -9.04
C ALA A 50 15.40 5.84 -8.75
N LEU A 51 15.79 5.48 -7.52
CA LEU A 51 17.17 5.23 -7.13
C LEU A 51 17.76 4.05 -7.93
N SER A 52 17.02 2.94 -8.06
CA SER A 52 17.45 1.77 -8.84
C SER A 52 17.64 2.09 -10.32
N VAL A 53 16.70 2.83 -10.92
CA VAL A 53 16.79 3.28 -12.32
C VAL A 53 18.00 4.21 -12.52
N ALA A 54 18.28 5.09 -11.55
CA ALA A 54 19.44 5.97 -11.60
C ALA A 54 20.75 5.18 -11.63
N ASP A 55 20.89 4.16 -10.77
CA ASP A 55 22.08 3.31 -10.71
C ASP A 55 22.27 2.47 -11.99
N ALA A 56 21.21 1.86 -12.47
CA ALA A 56 21.23 1.10 -13.73
C ALA A 56 21.55 2.00 -14.95
N ALA A 57 21.02 3.22 -14.99
CA ALA A 57 21.31 4.18 -16.05
C ALA A 57 22.77 4.65 -16.01
N ALA A 58 23.32 4.92 -14.81
CA ALA A 58 24.71 5.30 -14.64
C ALA A 58 25.66 4.18 -15.10
N SER A 59 25.38 2.93 -14.73
CA SER A 59 26.16 1.76 -15.13
C SER A 59 26.08 1.51 -16.64
N THR A 60 24.90 1.62 -17.24
CA THR A 60 24.69 1.48 -18.68
C THR A 60 25.44 2.58 -19.47
N ALA A 61 25.38 3.83 -18.99
CA ALA A 61 26.11 4.94 -19.58
C ALA A 61 27.63 4.72 -19.58
N PHE A 62 28.14 4.18 -18.50
CA PHE A 62 29.56 3.86 -18.38
C PHE A 62 30.00 2.78 -19.36
N LEU A 63 29.20 1.71 -19.56
CA LEU A 63 29.48 0.62 -20.49
C LEU A 63 29.51 1.09 -21.96
N ALA A 64 28.70 2.11 -22.31
CA ALA A 64 28.69 2.66 -23.66
C ALA A 64 30.02 3.30 -24.06
N GLY A 65 30.85 3.71 -23.09
CA GLY A 65 32.18 4.32 -23.33
C GLY A 65 32.12 5.69 -23.98
N GLY A 66 33.17 6.48 -23.90
CA GLY A 66 33.30 7.76 -24.61
C GLY A 66 32.18 8.76 -24.32
N LEU A 67 31.47 9.16 -25.37
CA LEU A 67 30.28 10.03 -25.26
C LEU A 67 29.03 9.18 -24.97
N GLU A 68 28.51 9.38 -23.79
CA GLU A 68 27.26 8.78 -23.32
C GLU A 68 26.08 9.09 -24.24
N PRO A 69 25.22 8.11 -24.64
CA PRO A 69 23.99 8.37 -25.38
C PRO A 69 23.06 9.34 -24.61
N GLN A 70 22.51 10.32 -25.32
CA GLN A 70 21.66 11.35 -24.71
C GLN A 70 20.47 10.71 -23.96
N GLU A 71 19.84 9.69 -24.54
CA GLU A 71 18.71 8.98 -23.93
C GLU A 71 19.07 8.40 -22.55
N THR A 72 20.26 7.80 -22.40
CA THR A 72 20.73 7.21 -21.14
C THR A 72 20.98 8.31 -20.10
N ARG A 73 21.58 9.43 -20.53
CA ARG A 73 21.79 10.60 -19.68
C ARG A 73 20.47 11.18 -19.19
N ASP A 74 19.50 11.35 -20.08
CA ASP A 74 18.19 11.90 -19.76
C ASP A 74 17.42 10.96 -18.81
N ARG A 75 17.60 9.64 -18.98
CA ARG A 75 17.05 8.63 -18.07
C ARG A 75 17.61 8.77 -16.66
N TYR A 76 18.94 8.91 -16.54
CA TYR A 76 19.60 9.13 -15.25
C TYR A 76 19.11 10.43 -14.59
N THR A 77 19.11 11.53 -15.33
CA THR A 77 18.73 12.84 -14.81
C THR A 77 17.28 12.87 -14.33
N ARG A 78 16.38 12.24 -15.10
CA ARG A 78 14.98 12.07 -14.68
C ARG A 78 14.87 11.24 -13.42
N ALA A 79 15.53 10.11 -13.36
CA ALA A 79 15.49 9.23 -12.19
C ALA A 79 15.99 9.92 -10.90
N ILE A 80 17.05 10.71 -10.97
CA ILE A 80 17.50 11.54 -9.83
C ILE A 80 16.47 12.61 -9.47
N GLY A 81 15.87 13.27 -10.46
CA GLY A 81 14.79 14.24 -10.24
C GLY A 81 13.56 13.61 -9.58
N ASP A 82 13.16 12.43 -10.04
CA ASP A 82 12.04 11.66 -9.49
C ASP A 82 12.34 11.23 -8.05
N ALA A 83 13.56 10.75 -7.76
CA ALA A 83 13.97 10.43 -6.39
C ALA A 83 13.87 11.64 -5.46
N GLY A 84 14.32 12.82 -5.90
CA GLY A 84 14.17 14.07 -5.14
C GLY A 84 12.72 14.47 -4.91
N ALA A 85 11.87 14.32 -5.93
CA ALA A 85 10.44 14.60 -5.81
C ALA A 85 9.74 13.65 -4.84
N GLU A 86 10.08 12.35 -4.87
CA GLU A 86 9.51 11.36 -3.95
C GLU A 86 9.99 11.55 -2.51
N LEU A 87 11.23 11.98 -2.28
CA LEU A 87 11.71 12.37 -0.95
C LEU A 87 10.85 13.49 -0.36
N ILE A 88 10.51 14.50 -1.17
CA ILE A 88 9.65 15.61 -0.73
C ILE A 88 8.23 15.10 -0.46
N ARG A 89 7.65 14.29 -1.35
CA ARG A 89 6.30 13.72 -1.17
C ARG A 89 6.23 12.86 0.08
N ALA A 90 7.20 11.97 0.28
CA ALA A 90 7.28 11.12 1.47
C ALA A 90 7.40 11.97 2.74
N SER A 91 8.26 12.98 2.75
CA SER A 91 8.42 13.89 3.90
C SER A 91 7.13 14.62 4.25
N ASN A 92 6.37 15.09 3.25
CA ASN A 92 5.08 15.76 3.44
C ASN A 92 3.98 14.82 3.95
N GLY A 93 4.09 13.51 3.67
CA GLY A 93 3.16 12.49 4.14
C GLY A 93 3.39 12.05 5.59
N LEU A 94 4.52 12.40 6.21
CA LEU A 94 4.84 12.01 7.59
C LEU A 94 3.95 12.72 8.62
N GLY A 95 3.59 11.96 9.66
CA GLY A 95 2.96 12.50 10.87
C GLY A 95 3.98 12.92 11.93
N ASP A 96 3.47 13.48 13.02
CA ASP A 96 4.31 13.92 14.15
C ASP A 96 5.01 12.75 14.86
N SER A 97 4.45 11.53 14.73
CA SER A 97 4.98 10.31 15.36
C SER A 97 5.90 9.47 14.45
N ASP A 98 6.21 9.94 13.24
CA ASP A 98 6.98 9.19 12.24
C ASP A 98 8.48 9.56 12.23
N ASP A 99 9.09 9.73 13.44
CA ASP A 99 10.48 10.18 13.57
C ASP A 99 11.50 9.24 12.92
N ASP A 100 11.28 7.92 13.00
CA ASP A 100 12.15 6.93 12.36
C ASP A 100 12.13 7.09 10.83
N ALA A 101 10.95 7.19 10.23
CA ALA A 101 10.79 7.40 8.79
C ALA A 101 11.41 8.74 8.35
N ARG A 102 11.26 9.79 9.18
CA ARG A 102 11.88 11.09 8.93
C ARG A 102 13.40 11.01 8.93
N THR A 103 13.98 10.27 9.87
CA THR A 103 15.43 10.05 9.96
C THR A 103 15.93 9.31 8.71
N VAL A 104 15.24 8.24 8.28
CA VAL A 104 15.59 7.50 7.07
C VAL A 104 15.55 8.40 5.82
N LEU A 105 14.52 9.23 5.68
CA LEU A 105 14.43 10.18 4.56
C LEU A 105 15.55 11.21 4.56
N MET A 106 15.93 11.74 5.72
CA MET A 106 17.07 12.66 5.86
C MET A 106 18.39 11.98 5.48
N GLU A 107 18.60 10.73 5.87
CA GLU A 107 19.80 9.97 5.52
C GLU A 107 19.90 9.71 4.01
N ILE A 108 18.77 9.39 3.35
CA ILE A 108 18.72 9.25 1.88
C ILE A 108 19.01 10.61 1.22
N ALA A 109 18.37 11.67 1.68
CA ALA A 109 18.56 13.02 1.14
C ALA A 109 20.02 13.51 1.28
N ALA A 110 20.71 13.15 2.36
CA ALA A 110 22.12 13.46 2.56
C ALA A 110 23.06 12.60 1.70
N GLY A 111 22.69 11.34 1.46
CA GLY A 111 23.49 10.39 0.66
C GLY A 111 23.38 10.61 -0.86
N LEU A 112 22.23 11.10 -1.34
CA LEU A 112 21.98 11.29 -2.77
C LEU A 112 22.98 12.24 -3.48
N PRO A 113 23.35 13.41 -2.91
CA PRO A 113 24.40 14.27 -3.49
C PRO A 113 25.76 13.61 -3.54
N VAL A 114 26.10 12.77 -2.56
CA VAL A 114 27.38 12.03 -2.54
C VAL A 114 27.41 11.02 -3.70
N TYR A 115 26.32 10.26 -3.87
CA TYR A 115 26.15 9.34 -4.98
C TYR A 115 26.28 10.05 -6.35
N THR A 116 25.55 11.14 -6.54
CA THR A 116 25.61 11.90 -7.80
C THR A 116 27.00 12.46 -8.08
N GLY A 117 27.71 12.93 -7.06
CA GLY A 117 29.11 13.39 -7.17
C GLY A 117 30.07 12.29 -7.62
N LEU A 118 29.92 11.08 -7.09
CA LEU A 118 30.71 9.92 -7.51
C LEU A 118 30.43 9.53 -8.97
N VAL A 119 29.15 9.51 -9.38
CA VAL A 119 28.75 9.22 -10.76
C VAL A 119 29.32 10.25 -11.74
N GLU A 120 29.25 11.55 -11.43
CA GLU A 120 29.81 12.59 -12.31
C GLU A 120 31.35 12.52 -12.39
N THR A 121 32.00 12.12 -11.29
CA THR A 121 33.44 11.86 -11.28
C THR A 121 33.78 10.66 -12.16
N ALA A 122 33.02 9.56 -12.06
CA ALA A 122 33.14 8.38 -12.89
C ALA A 122 33.00 8.73 -14.39
N ARG A 123 31.95 9.48 -14.75
CA ARG A 123 31.68 9.95 -16.11
C ARG A 123 32.80 10.78 -16.70
N THR A 124 33.32 11.74 -15.93
CA THR A 124 34.41 12.61 -16.36
C THR A 124 35.68 11.79 -16.68
N ASN A 125 36.02 10.85 -15.82
CA ASN A 125 37.18 9.95 -16.04
C ASN A 125 36.94 9.00 -17.23
N ASN A 126 35.75 8.43 -17.38
CA ASN A 126 35.41 7.55 -18.50
C ASN A 126 35.54 8.26 -19.86
N ARG A 127 35.09 9.52 -19.93
CA ARG A 127 35.16 10.34 -21.14
C ARG A 127 36.58 10.57 -21.66
N VAL A 128 37.57 10.67 -20.77
CA VAL A 128 38.97 10.81 -21.10
C VAL A 128 39.71 9.49 -21.15
N GLY A 129 39.01 8.36 -21.04
CA GLY A 129 39.59 7.03 -21.07
C GLY A 129 40.41 6.66 -19.84
N ASN A 130 40.22 7.35 -18.71
CA ASN A 130 40.93 7.06 -17.47
C ASN A 130 40.32 5.86 -16.75
N PRO A 131 41.11 4.75 -16.52
CA PRO A 131 40.58 3.55 -15.87
C PRO A 131 40.01 3.77 -14.45
N VAL A 132 40.42 4.84 -13.77
CA VAL A 132 39.96 5.15 -12.43
C VAL A 132 38.48 5.47 -12.40
N GLY A 133 37.87 5.80 -13.54
CA GLY A 133 36.42 6.01 -13.68
C GLY A 133 35.59 4.79 -13.23
N ALA A 134 36.08 3.57 -13.55
CA ALA A 134 35.42 2.34 -13.12
C ALA A 134 35.42 2.17 -11.58
N ALA A 135 36.47 2.63 -10.91
CA ALA A 135 36.56 2.58 -9.45
C ALA A 135 35.52 3.55 -8.81
N TYR A 136 35.41 4.78 -9.35
CA TYR A 136 34.39 5.75 -8.88
C TYR A 136 32.96 5.27 -9.13
N LEU A 137 32.68 4.64 -10.28
CA LEU A 137 31.37 4.05 -10.54
C LEU A 137 31.10 2.90 -9.58
N GLY A 138 32.08 2.03 -9.35
CA GLY A 138 31.97 0.94 -8.39
C GLY A 138 31.69 1.44 -6.97
N GLU A 139 32.28 2.57 -6.55
CA GLU A 139 31.99 3.18 -5.25
C GLU A 139 30.60 3.79 -5.22
N ALA A 140 30.17 4.50 -6.29
CA ALA A 140 28.82 5.03 -6.41
C ALA A 140 27.78 3.91 -6.30
N SER A 141 27.92 2.85 -7.06
CA SER A 141 27.00 1.70 -7.02
C SER A 141 27.05 0.99 -5.67
N ASN A 142 28.22 0.84 -5.05
CA ASN A 142 28.32 0.30 -3.70
C ASN A 142 27.52 1.14 -2.69
N GLN A 143 27.63 2.47 -2.73
CA GLN A 143 26.86 3.36 -1.88
C GLN A 143 25.35 3.23 -2.16
N MET A 144 24.95 3.12 -3.43
CA MET A 144 23.55 2.90 -3.80
C MET A 144 23.02 1.59 -3.22
N GLN A 145 23.73 0.48 -3.46
CA GLN A 145 23.29 -0.87 -3.09
C GLN A 145 23.37 -1.15 -1.59
N THR A 146 24.34 -0.57 -0.88
CA THR A 146 24.54 -0.88 0.54
C THR A 146 23.99 0.18 1.50
N VAL A 147 23.69 1.39 1.00
CA VAL A 147 23.27 2.52 1.85
C VAL A 147 21.92 3.07 1.44
N LEU A 148 21.73 3.51 0.19
CA LEU A 148 20.53 4.23 -0.22
C LEU A 148 19.35 3.29 -0.45
N LEU A 149 19.52 2.24 -1.24
CA LEU A 149 18.45 1.29 -1.54
C LEU A 149 17.95 0.53 -0.31
N PRO A 150 18.80 0.02 0.61
CA PRO A 150 18.30 -0.62 1.82
C PRO A 150 17.50 0.31 2.73
N ARG A 151 17.81 1.62 2.76
CA ARG A 151 17.02 2.61 3.48
C ARG A 151 15.66 2.85 2.84
N ALA A 152 15.63 2.98 1.52
CA ALA A 152 14.38 3.14 0.78
C ALA A 152 13.49 1.89 0.88
N GLU A 153 14.07 0.69 0.82
CA GLU A 153 13.39 -0.59 1.02
C GLU A 153 12.82 -0.71 2.44
N ARG A 154 13.60 -0.36 3.45
CA ARG A 154 13.14 -0.34 4.84
C ARG A 154 11.93 0.60 5.00
N LEU A 155 12.03 1.83 4.49
CA LEU A 155 10.92 2.80 4.53
C LEU A 155 9.67 2.22 3.87
N TYR A 156 9.81 1.65 2.68
CA TYR A 156 8.71 1.02 1.97
C TYR A 156 8.10 -0.15 2.76
N THR A 157 8.92 -1.07 3.26
CA THR A 157 8.46 -2.25 3.99
C THR A 157 7.71 -1.87 5.27
N GLU A 158 8.23 -0.92 6.04
CA GLU A 158 7.59 -0.42 7.26
C GLU A 158 6.24 0.27 6.94
N GLN A 159 6.16 1.09 5.90
CA GLN A 159 4.92 1.77 5.53
C GLN A 159 3.89 0.81 4.95
N SER A 160 4.30 -0.16 4.15
CA SER A 160 3.41 -1.19 3.60
C SER A 160 2.84 -2.11 4.69
N ALA A 161 3.65 -2.47 5.69
CA ALA A 161 3.19 -3.22 6.86
C ALA A 161 2.13 -2.44 7.67
N ARG A 162 2.28 -1.12 7.79
CA ARG A 162 1.25 -0.27 8.43
C ARG A 162 -0.06 -0.26 7.64
N VAL A 163 0.00 -0.18 6.30
CA VAL A 163 -1.20 -0.31 5.44
C VAL A 163 -1.92 -1.62 5.71
N ALA A 164 -1.21 -2.74 5.75
CA ALA A 164 -1.80 -4.06 6.00
C ALA A 164 -2.41 -4.14 7.41
N THR A 165 -1.69 -3.69 8.45
CA THR A 165 -2.15 -3.73 9.84
C THR A 165 -3.39 -2.86 10.08
N ASP A 166 -3.43 -1.67 9.49
CA ASP A 166 -4.59 -0.79 9.60
C ASP A 166 -5.82 -1.39 8.93
N GLN A 167 -5.65 -2.13 7.85
CA GLN A 167 -6.76 -2.83 7.18
C GLN A 167 -7.25 -4.05 7.98
N GLU A 168 -6.36 -4.88 8.50
CA GLU A 168 -6.73 -6.08 9.27
C GLU A 168 -7.59 -5.77 10.49
N ARG A 169 -7.36 -4.63 11.14
CA ARG A 169 -8.17 -4.18 12.29
C ARG A 169 -9.65 -3.98 11.96
N PHE A 170 -9.98 -3.74 10.69
CA PHE A 170 -11.34 -3.37 10.25
C PHE A 170 -12.04 -4.41 9.38
N ILE A 171 -11.45 -5.60 9.20
CA ILE A 171 -12.10 -6.73 8.53
C ILE A 171 -13.39 -7.12 9.26
N ARG A 172 -13.39 -7.09 10.59
CA ARG A 172 -14.55 -7.49 11.38
C ARG A 172 -15.58 -6.35 11.44
N PRO A 173 -16.88 -6.63 11.18
CA PRO A 173 -17.95 -5.66 11.40
C PRO A 173 -17.94 -5.20 12.87
N PRO A 174 -18.55 -4.02 13.19
CA PRO A 174 -18.58 -3.50 14.56
C PRO A 174 -19.55 -4.32 15.42
N LEU A 175 -19.17 -5.58 15.71
CA LEU A 175 -20.00 -6.56 16.40
C LEU A 175 -20.51 -6.06 17.75
N PHE A 176 -19.69 -5.29 18.47
CA PHE A 176 -20.10 -4.72 19.75
C PHE A 176 -21.23 -3.73 19.61
N ALA A 177 -21.18 -2.83 18.63
CA ALA A 177 -22.26 -1.87 18.37
C ALA A 177 -23.53 -2.59 17.90
N ILE A 178 -23.42 -3.60 17.03
CA ILE A 178 -24.55 -4.43 16.58
C ILE A 178 -25.18 -5.16 17.78
N ALA A 179 -24.37 -5.79 18.64
CA ALA A 179 -24.86 -6.47 19.84
C ALA A 179 -25.61 -5.53 20.79
N LEU A 180 -25.15 -4.28 20.91
CA LEU A 180 -25.82 -3.26 21.73
C LEU A 180 -27.20 -2.88 21.17
N VAL A 181 -27.32 -2.73 19.85
CA VAL A 181 -28.60 -2.47 19.18
C VAL A 181 -29.55 -3.65 19.35
N VAL A 182 -29.07 -4.89 19.19
CA VAL A 182 -29.85 -6.11 19.43
C VAL A 182 -30.32 -6.18 20.88
N LEU A 183 -29.42 -5.88 21.83
CA LEU A 183 -29.78 -5.84 23.25
C LEU A 183 -30.90 -4.81 23.52
N CYS A 184 -30.82 -3.62 22.92
CA CYS A 184 -31.86 -2.61 23.03
C CYS A 184 -33.19 -3.09 22.45
N LEU A 185 -33.19 -3.80 21.32
CA LEU A 185 -34.38 -4.40 20.74
C LEU A 185 -35.00 -5.48 21.66
N VAL A 186 -34.18 -6.34 22.25
CA VAL A 186 -34.63 -7.34 23.21
C VAL A 186 -35.25 -6.67 24.44
N LEU A 187 -34.62 -5.65 25.00
CA LEU A 187 -35.17 -4.89 26.12
C LEU A 187 -36.49 -4.19 25.77
N LEU A 188 -36.63 -3.66 24.56
CA LEU A 188 -37.87 -3.09 24.04
C LEU A 188 -39.00 -4.11 23.98
N VAL A 189 -38.73 -5.30 23.42
CA VAL A 189 -39.71 -6.39 23.32
C VAL A 189 -40.14 -6.86 24.72
N LEU A 190 -39.17 -7.05 25.63
CA LEU A 190 -39.45 -7.41 27.01
C LEU A 190 -40.29 -6.36 27.71
N ALA A 191 -39.99 -5.07 27.51
CA ALA A 191 -40.82 -3.97 28.05
C ALA A 191 -42.23 -3.97 27.47
N GLN A 192 -42.40 -4.25 26.17
CA GLN A 192 -43.71 -4.37 25.54
C GLN A 192 -44.54 -5.52 26.14
N ILE A 193 -43.96 -6.71 26.30
CA ILE A 193 -44.63 -7.88 26.91
C ILE A 193 -45.00 -7.57 28.35
N PHE A 194 -44.13 -6.96 29.13
CA PHE A 194 -44.40 -6.60 30.52
C PHE A 194 -45.54 -5.56 30.64
N LEU A 195 -45.55 -4.54 29.76
CA LEU A 195 -46.62 -3.53 29.76
C LEU A 195 -47.94 -4.11 29.28
N ALA A 196 -47.98 -4.94 28.24
CA ALA A 196 -49.15 -5.59 27.73
C ALA A 196 -49.84 -6.46 28.80
N GLY A 197 -49.06 -7.26 29.55
CA GLY A 197 -49.57 -8.10 30.62
C GLY A 197 -50.16 -7.33 31.83
N ARG A 198 -49.75 -6.05 32.03
CA ARG A 198 -50.18 -5.25 33.17
C ARG A 198 -51.30 -4.25 32.85
N THR A 199 -51.52 -3.90 31.57
CA THR A 199 -52.45 -2.83 31.18
C THR A 199 -53.63 -3.32 30.33
N ASN A 200 -53.75 -4.62 30.03
CA ASN A 200 -54.78 -5.21 29.14
C ASN A 200 -54.98 -4.49 27.79
N ARG A 201 -54.03 -3.64 27.38
CA ARG A 201 -53.97 -2.97 26.05
C ARG A 201 -52.75 -3.47 25.31
N THR A 202 -52.98 -4.17 24.20
CA THR A 202 -51.94 -4.86 23.40
C THR A 202 -51.08 -3.94 22.58
N PHE A 203 -51.47 -2.71 22.25
CA PHE A 203 -50.73 -1.82 21.37
C PHE A 203 -50.37 -0.48 22.02
N ASN A 204 -49.06 -0.19 22.10
CA ASN A 204 -48.54 1.13 22.42
C ASN A 204 -47.78 1.67 21.22
N TRP A 205 -48.35 2.65 20.51
CA TRP A 205 -47.79 3.24 19.29
C TRP A 205 -46.37 3.79 19.49
N GLY A 206 -46.04 4.32 20.68
CA GLY A 206 -44.72 4.82 20.98
C GLY A 206 -43.66 3.72 21.03
N PHE A 207 -43.95 2.58 21.68
CA PHE A 207 -43.06 1.45 21.72
C PHE A 207 -42.92 0.75 20.35
N LEU A 208 -44.04 0.68 19.58
CA LEU A 208 -44.01 0.15 18.22
C LEU A 208 -43.11 1.00 17.31
N GLY A 209 -43.21 2.34 17.38
CA GLY A 209 -42.39 3.28 16.67
C GLY A 209 -40.90 3.14 17.03
N ALA A 210 -40.57 3.01 18.33
CA ALA A 210 -39.24 2.78 18.80
C ALA A 210 -38.63 1.46 18.26
N THR A 211 -39.42 0.38 18.26
CA THR A 211 -39.01 -0.93 17.72
C THR A 211 -38.74 -0.84 16.22
N ALA A 212 -39.63 -0.21 15.46
CA ALA A 212 -39.46 -0.02 14.03
C ALA A 212 -38.18 0.79 13.72
N THR A 213 -37.95 1.89 14.45
CA THR A 213 -36.76 2.74 14.28
C THR A 213 -35.46 1.98 14.61
N MET A 214 -35.43 1.20 15.70
CA MET A 214 -34.29 0.39 16.08
C MET A 214 -34.04 -0.78 15.11
N THR A 215 -35.12 -1.35 14.54
CA THR A 215 -34.97 -2.40 13.49
C THR A 215 -34.39 -1.80 12.20
N VAL A 216 -34.81 -0.59 11.82
CA VAL A 216 -34.20 0.13 10.69
C VAL A 216 -32.69 0.41 10.93
N LEU A 217 -32.35 0.85 12.16
CA LEU A 217 -30.97 1.05 12.53
C LEU A 217 -30.14 -0.25 12.44
N LEU A 218 -30.69 -1.36 12.96
CA LEU A 218 -30.05 -2.67 12.89
C LEU A 218 -29.84 -3.11 11.44
N GLY A 219 -30.87 -3.02 10.61
CA GLY A 219 -30.79 -3.35 9.19
C GLY A 219 -29.73 -2.51 8.45
N TRP A 220 -29.70 -1.20 8.70
CA TRP A 220 -28.69 -0.30 8.13
C TRP A 220 -27.27 -0.67 8.58
N MET A 221 -27.06 -0.95 9.88
CA MET A 221 -25.76 -1.38 10.39
C MET A 221 -25.31 -2.72 9.82
N LEU A 222 -26.22 -3.68 9.65
CA LEU A 222 -25.90 -4.98 9.07
C LEU A 222 -25.50 -4.82 7.60
N VAL A 223 -26.30 -4.13 6.79
CA VAL A 223 -26.01 -3.92 5.37
C VAL A 223 -24.71 -3.13 5.20
N GLY A 224 -24.56 -1.99 5.87
CA GLY A 224 -23.34 -1.18 5.76
C GLY A 224 -22.10 -1.88 6.33
N GLY A 225 -22.27 -2.65 7.41
CA GLY A 225 -21.19 -3.47 7.99
C GLY A 225 -20.73 -4.58 7.04
N ILE A 226 -21.65 -5.30 6.40
CA ILE A 226 -21.34 -6.36 5.42
C ILE A 226 -20.69 -5.76 4.17
N VAL A 227 -21.25 -4.68 3.62
CA VAL A 227 -20.66 -4.01 2.44
C VAL A 227 -19.25 -3.49 2.74
N SER A 228 -19.08 -2.86 3.91
CA SER A 228 -17.77 -2.36 4.33
C SER A 228 -16.75 -3.49 4.55
N SER A 229 -17.14 -4.60 5.21
CA SER A 229 -16.21 -5.73 5.43
C SER A 229 -15.84 -6.43 4.12
N THR A 230 -16.82 -6.73 3.26
CA THR A 230 -16.51 -7.37 1.96
C THR A 230 -15.68 -6.48 1.03
N ALA A 231 -15.84 -5.16 1.12
CA ALA A 231 -14.98 -4.23 0.39
C ALA A 231 -13.54 -4.21 0.97
N THR A 232 -13.41 -4.30 2.29
CA THR A 232 -12.10 -4.39 2.96
C THR A 232 -11.40 -5.72 2.65
N ASP A 233 -12.10 -6.86 2.67
CA ASP A 233 -11.56 -8.17 2.29
C ASP A 233 -11.05 -8.16 0.85
N ARG A 234 -11.82 -7.58 -0.08
CA ARG A 234 -11.38 -7.43 -1.47
C ARG A 234 -10.19 -6.48 -1.62
N ALA A 235 -10.08 -5.46 -0.77
CA ALA A 235 -8.92 -4.58 -0.77
C ALA A 235 -7.64 -5.33 -0.34
N LEU A 236 -7.73 -6.26 0.60
CA LEU A 236 -6.63 -7.13 1.01
C LEU A 236 -6.26 -8.12 -0.09
N ASP A 237 -7.21 -8.92 -0.56
CA ASP A 237 -6.96 -10.03 -1.48
C ASP A 237 -6.56 -9.57 -2.88
N ARG A 238 -7.18 -8.50 -3.40
CA ARG A 238 -6.98 -8.01 -4.76
C ARG A 238 -6.14 -6.74 -4.87
N GLY A 239 -5.89 -6.08 -3.76
CA GLY A 239 -5.08 -4.87 -3.68
C GLY A 239 -3.76 -5.10 -2.96
N VAL A 240 -3.78 -5.33 -1.65
CA VAL A 240 -2.56 -5.38 -0.81
C VAL A 240 -1.68 -6.56 -1.15
N ALA A 241 -2.22 -7.79 -1.21
CA ALA A 241 -1.43 -8.98 -1.46
C ALA A 241 -0.74 -8.96 -2.85
N PRO A 242 -1.46 -8.67 -3.97
CA PRO A 242 -0.80 -8.49 -5.26
C PRO A 242 0.21 -7.33 -5.27
N LEU A 243 -0.12 -6.20 -4.63
CA LEU A 243 0.77 -5.05 -4.54
C LEU A 243 2.09 -5.40 -3.85
N GLN A 244 2.05 -6.16 -2.75
CA GLN A 244 3.26 -6.61 -2.06
C GLN A 244 4.10 -7.55 -2.92
N SER A 245 3.48 -8.53 -3.56
CA SER A 245 4.18 -9.48 -4.44
C SER A 245 4.81 -8.77 -5.64
N LEU A 246 4.06 -7.91 -6.33
CA LEU A 246 4.54 -7.17 -7.49
C LEU A 246 5.67 -6.19 -7.13
N THR A 247 5.58 -5.52 -5.97
CA THR A 247 6.65 -4.62 -5.52
C THR A 247 7.90 -5.36 -5.09
N SER A 248 7.75 -6.48 -4.36
CA SER A 248 8.89 -7.34 -4.03
C SER A 248 9.57 -7.86 -5.30
N GLY A 249 8.76 -8.26 -6.29
CA GLY A 249 9.24 -8.66 -7.60
C GLY A 249 9.96 -7.53 -8.35
N PHE A 250 9.42 -6.32 -8.33
CA PHE A 250 10.06 -5.14 -8.89
C PHE A 250 11.43 -4.87 -8.27
N ILE A 251 11.54 -4.93 -6.94
CA ILE A 251 12.80 -4.77 -6.21
C ILE A 251 13.83 -5.83 -6.65
N LEU A 252 13.43 -7.10 -6.65
CA LEU A 252 14.29 -8.20 -7.07
C LEU A 252 14.75 -8.07 -8.53
N ALA A 253 13.86 -7.63 -9.44
CA ALA A 253 14.20 -7.40 -10.83
C ALA A 253 15.21 -6.26 -11.00
N GLN A 254 15.09 -5.16 -10.26
CA GLN A 254 16.03 -4.05 -10.28
C GLN A 254 17.39 -4.47 -9.71
N GLN A 255 17.42 -5.25 -8.62
CA GLN A 255 18.65 -5.80 -8.05
C GLN A 255 19.36 -6.72 -9.05
N ALA A 256 18.65 -7.69 -9.62
CA ALA A 256 19.22 -8.57 -10.63
C ALA A 256 19.74 -7.79 -11.86
N ARG A 257 19.06 -6.74 -12.29
CA ARG A 257 19.53 -5.87 -13.38
C ARG A 257 20.81 -5.13 -13.02
N ALA A 258 20.92 -4.65 -11.79
CA ALA A 258 22.15 -4.02 -11.30
C ALA A 258 23.32 -5.02 -11.27
N ASP A 259 23.08 -6.24 -10.79
CA ASP A 259 24.10 -7.31 -10.76
C ASP A 259 24.59 -7.64 -12.17
N GLU A 260 23.68 -7.83 -13.13
CA GLU A 260 24.01 -8.08 -14.54
C GLU A 260 24.89 -6.98 -15.16
N THR A 261 24.61 -5.71 -14.87
CA THR A 261 25.39 -4.59 -15.41
C THR A 261 26.73 -4.40 -14.70
N LEU A 262 26.79 -4.63 -13.38
CA LEU A 262 28.02 -4.50 -12.59
C LEU A 262 29.03 -5.59 -12.89
N ASP A 263 28.58 -6.80 -13.20
CA ASP A 263 29.49 -7.88 -13.64
C ASP A 263 30.25 -7.48 -14.89
N LEU A 264 29.61 -6.85 -15.86
CA LEU A 264 30.23 -6.32 -17.05
C LEU A 264 31.18 -5.14 -16.77
N VAL A 265 30.79 -4.17 -15.96
CA VAL A 265 31.65 -3.03 -15.59
C VAL A 265 32.96 -3.50 -14.96
N ARG A 266 32.90 -4.55 -14.18
CA ARG A 266 34.04 -5.15 -13.49
C ARG A 266 34.75 -6.25 -14.29
N ARG A 267 34.33 -6.50 -15.53
CA ARG A 267 34.85 -7.50 -16.44
C ARG A 267 34.97 -8.90 -15.83
N GLY A 268 33.92 -9.35 -15.17
CA GLY A 268 33.85 -10.68 -14.57
C GLY A 268 34.81 -10.89 -13.40
N SER A 269 35.39 -9.83 -12.83
CA SER A 269 36.28 -9.92 -11.66
C SER A 269 35.46 -10.17 -10.39
N SER A 270 34.88 -11.35 -10.33
CA SER A 270 34.44 -12.17 -9.20
C SER A 270 34.04 -11.45 -7.89
N ARG A 271 32.84 -10.89 -7.84
CA ARG A 271 32.15 -10.62 -6.57
C ARG A 271 30.83 -11.36 -6.45
N GLY A 272 30.62 -12.40 -7.26
CA GLY A 272 29.39 -13.20 -7.19
C GLY A 272 28.17 -12.54 -7.83
N TYR A 273 28.32 -11.51 -8.67
CA TYR A 273 27.18 -10.85 -9.33
C TYR A 273 26.32 -11.79 -10.17
N ASP A 274 26.95 -12.76 -10.87
CA ASP A 274 26.24 -13.79 -11.61
C ASP A 274 25.41 -14.70 -10.66
N ALA A 275 25.97 -15.06 -9.50
CA ALA A 275 25.27 -15.82 -8.48
C ALA A 275 24.13 -15.01 -7.84
N GLU A 276 24.31 -13.71 -7.61
CA GLU A 276 23.26 -12.82 -7.10
C GLU A 276 22.14 -12.64 -8.13
N PHE A 277 22.47 -12.43 -9.41
CA PHE A 277 21.50 -12.41 -10.50
C PHE A 277 20.66 -13.68 -10.51
N THR A 278 21.31 -14.85 -10.45
CA THR A 278 20.63 -16.16 -10.42
C THR A 278 19.73 -16.26 -9.18
N THR A 279 20.23 -15.92 -8.01
CA THR A 279 19.48 -15.95 -6.75
C THR A 279 18.23 -15.05 -6.82
N ASN A 280 18.35 -13.83 -7.31
CA ASN A 280 17.26 -12.88 -7.40
C ASN A 280 16.23 -13.29 -8.45
N THR A 281 16.67 -13.81 -9.61
CA THR A 281 15.75 -14.31 -10.64
C THR A 281 15.08 -15.62 -10.28
N ASP A 282 15.68 -16.48 -9.45
CA ASP A 282 15.03 -17.70 -8.91
C ASP A 282 13.96 -17.36 -7.87
N LYS A 283 14.18 -16.35 -7.03
CA LYS A 283 13.15 -15.79 -6.16
C LYS A 283 11.99 -15.24 -6.97
N LEU A 284 12.26 -14.51 -8.07
CA LEU A 284 11.24 -14.01 -9.00
C LEU A 284 10.45 -15.16 -9.63
N THR A 285 11.13 -16.23 -10.06
CA THR A 285 10.47 -17.42 -10.63
C THR A 285 9.52 -18.05 -9.64
N THR A 286 9.91 -18.14 -8.37
CA THR A 286 9.07 -18.68 -7.30
C THR A 286 7.89 -17.76 -6.99
N LEU A 287 8.14 -16.46 -6.94
CA LEU A 287 7.13 -15.45 -6.60
C LEU A 287 6.00 -15.36 -7.64
N PHE A 288 6.32 -15.55 -8.92
CA PHE A 288 5.39 -15.44 -10.03
C PHE A 288 5.16 -16.77 -10.77
N ALA A 289 5.28 -17.90 -10.05
CA ALA A 289 5.06 -19.24 -10.63
C ALA A 289 3.66 -19.39 -11.24
N ASP A 290 2.65 -18.74 -10.64
CA ASP A 290 1.25 -18.78 -11.07
C ASP A 290 0.88 -17.68 -12.09
N ASP A 291 1.83 -16.79 -12.45
CA ASP A 291 1.62 -15.74 -13.45
C ASP A 291 2.37 -16.09 -14.76
N PRO A 292 1.66 -16.60 -15.77
CA PRO A 292 2.29 -17.05 -17.02
C PRO A 292 2.91 -15.90 -17.82
N ASP A 293 2.38 -14.69 -17.72
CA ASP A 293 2.85 -13.53 -18.49
C ASP A 293 4.16 -12.96 -17.93
N ILE A 294 4.28 -12.88 -16.61
CA ILE A 294 5.52 -12.48 -15.93
C ILE A 294 6.55 -13.58 -16.07
N SER A 295 6.19 -14.86 -15.86
CA SER A 295 7.08 -16.01 -15.98
C SER A 295 7.69 -16.15 -17.37
N ALA A 296 6.91 -15.95 -18.44
CA ALA A 296 7.43 -16.00 -19.80
C ALA A 296 8.46 -14.89 -20.06
N THR A 297 8.21 -13.68 -19.58
CA THR A 297 9.12 -12.52 -19.74
C THR A 297 10.40 -12.71 -18.93
N LEU A 298 10.29 -13.23 -17.71
CA LEU A 298 11.44 -13.57 -16.86
C LEU A 298 12.30 -14.67 -17.51
N THR A 299 11.68 -15.70 -18.07
CA THR A 299 12.38 -16.77 -18.78
C THR A 299 13.16 -16.22 -19.98
N ALA A 300 12.58 -15.31 -20.74
CA ALA A 300 13.25 -14.66 -21.87
C ALA A 300 14.45 -13.80 -21.42
N TRP A 301 14.32 -13.09 -20.28
CA TRP A 301 15.42 -12.34 -19.71
C TRP A 301 16.54 -13.24 -19.21
N LYS A 302 16.25 -14.32 -18.48
CA LYS A 302 17.25 -15.34 -18.06
C LYS A 302 17.98 -15.94 -19.26
N ALA A 303 17.29 -16.21 -20.37
CA ALA A 303 17.92 -16.69 -21.60
C ALA A 303 18.87 -15.63 -22.23
N SER A 304 18.51 -14.36 -22.16
CA SER A 304 19.41 -13.27 -22.61
C SER A 304 20.65 -13.17 -21.74
N HIS A 305 20.51 -13.32 -20.43
CA HIS A 305 21.63 -13.33 -19.49
C HIS A 305 22.59 -14.51 -19.72
N ALA A 306 22.08 -15.69 -20.01
CA ALA A 306 22.90 -16.85 -20.38
C ALA A 306 23.78 -16.57 -21.61
N ARG A 307 23.28 -15.83 -22.59
CA ARG A 307 24.07 -15.40 -23.76
C ARG A 307 25.15 -14.39 -23.40
N ILE A 308 24.94 -13.53 -22.39
CA ILE A 308 25.97 -12.63 -21.84
C ILE A 308 27.08 -13.45 -21.19
N ALA A 309 26.70 -14.42 -20.35
CA ALA A 309 27.68 -15.32 -19.70
C ALA A 309 28.50 -16.12 -20.69
N ASP A 310 27.89 -16.65 -21.76
CA ASP A 310 28.59 -17.35 -22.84
C ASP A 310 29.58 -16.43 -23.57
N ALA A 311 29.21 -15.20 -23.91
CA ALA A 311 30.10 -14.23 -24.54
C ALA A 311 31.26 -13.86 -23.63
N LEU A 312 31.03 -13.68 -22.34
CA LEU A 312 32.12 -13.46 -21.37
C LEU A 312 33.02 -14.67 -21.22
N GLY A 313 32.48 -15.89 -21.22
CA GLY A 313 33.23 -17.16 -21.14
C GLY A 313 34.14 -17.38 -22.35
N THR A 314 33.78 -16.89 -23.53
CA THR A 314 34.62 -16.92 -24.75
C THR A 314 35.52 -15.70 -24.89
N GLY A 315 35.48 -14.75 -23.96
CA GLY A 315 36.29 -13.53 -24.00
C GLY A 315 35.74 -12.44 -24.93
N ASP A 316 34.53 -12.63 -25.49
CA ASP A 316 33.88 -11.64 -26.37
C ASP A 316 33.10 -10.60 -25.56
N PHE A 317 33.87 -9.72 -24.91
CA PHE A 317 33.30 -8.63 -24.09
C PHE A 317 32.42 -7.66 -24.93
N ALA A 318 32.77 -7.44 -26.20
CA ALA A 318 32.02 -6.52 -27.06
C ALA A 318 30.57 -7.04 -27.31
N THR A 319 30.46 -8.34 -27.61
CA THR A 319 29.14 -8.99 -27.75
C THR A 319 28.38 -9.02 -26.45
N ALA A 320 29.00 -9.27 -25.30
CA ALA A 320 28.39 -9.21 -24.00
C ALA A 320 27.76 -7.82 -23.70
N VAL A 321 28.51 -6.75 -23.94
CA VAL A 321 28.04 -5.37 -23.81
C VAL A 321 26.87 -5.10 -24.78
N LEU A 322 26.98 -5.55 -26.03
CA LEU A 322 25.90 -5.36 -27.03
C LEU A 322 24.61 -6.04 -26.58
N ILE A 323 24.64 -7.28 -26.09
CA ILE A 323 23.45 -7.99 -25.59
C ILE A 323 22.89 -7.26 -24.37
N THR A 324 23.71 -6.75 -23.48
CA THR A 324 23.27 -6.08 -22.24
C THR A 324 22.63 -4.72 -22.51
N THR A 325 23.17 -3.93 -23.46
CA THR A 325 22.76 -2.54 -23.70
C THR A 325 21.97 -2.34 -24.98
N GLY A 326 21.95 -3.34 -25.86
CA GLY A 326 21.32 -3.29 -27.17
C GLY A 326 19.78 -3.16 -27.11
N SER A 327 19.19 -2.90 -28.28
CA SER A 327 17.73 -2.72 -28.42
C SER A 327 17.06 -3.83 -29.25
N GLY A 328 17.82 -4.89 -29.56
CA GLY A 328 17.29 -6.07 -30.25
C GLY A 328 16.26 -6.82 -29.39
N VAL A 329 15.34 -7.53 -30.06
CA VAL A 329 14.25 -8.25 -29.37
C VAL A 329 14.76 -9.25 -28.33
N GLN A 330 15.93 -9.86 -28.59
CA GLN A 330 16.54 -10.83 -27.68
C GLN A 330 17.59 -10.23 -26.75
N ASP A 331 17.79 -8.92 -26.78
CA ASP A 331 18.76 -8.27 -25.92
C ASP A 331 18.24 -8.13 -24.48
N SER A 332 19.15 -8.27 -23.51
CA SER A 332 18.80 -8.25 -22.10
C SER A 332 18.09 -6.97 -21.69
N SER A 333 18.52 -5.81 -22.17
CA SER A 333 17.86 -4.53 -21.88
C SER A 333 16.40 -4.50 -22.35
N THR A 334 16.07 -5.16 -23.46
CA THR A 334 14.71 -5.22 -24.02
C THR A 334 13.85 -6.16 -23.21
N GLN A 335 14.38 -7.33 -22.84
CA GLN A 335 13.67 -8.31 -22.03
C GLN A 335 13.42 -7.79 -20.61
N PHE A 336 14.44 -7.16 -20.01
CA PHE A 336 14.29 -6.50 -18.71
C PHE A 336 13.22 -5.41 -18.75
N ARG A 337 13.22 -4.52 -19.75
CA ARG A 337 12.21 -3.46 -19.89
C ARG A 337 10.80 -4.03 -20.02
N ALA A 338 10.64 -5.15 -20.71
CA ALA A 338 9.35 -5.83 -20.84
C ALA A 338 8.85 -6.37 -19.49
N LEU A 339 9.74 -6.94 -18.67
CA LEU A 339 9.43 -7.38 -17.30
C LEU A 339 9.14 -6.18 -16.40
N ASP A 340 9.98 -5.16 -16.41
CA ASP A 340 9.84 -3.94 -15.62
C ASP A 340 8.49 -3.24 -15.88
N SER A 341 8.11 -3.08 -17.15
CA SER A 341 6.81 -2.51 -17.52
C SER A 341 5.63 -3.32 -16.97
N LYS A 342 5.66 -4.65 -17.09
CA LYS A 342 4.60 -5.50 -16.55
C LYS A 342 4.47 -5.40 -15.03
N LEU A 343 5.59 -5.34 -14.32
CA LEU A 343 5.59 -5.17 -12.86
C LEU A 343 5.04 -3.80 -12.47
N VAL A 344 5.46 -2.73 -13.15
CA VAL A 344 4.98 -1.36 -12.90
C VAL A 344 3.48 -1.23 -13.19
N ASP A 345 3.02 -1.75 -14.33
CA ASP A 345 1.61 -1.73 -14.71
C ASP A 345 0.75 -2.53 -13.72
N GLY A 346 1.24 -3.69 -13.30
CA GLY A 346 0.58 -4.53 -12.29
C GLY A 346 0.48 -3.84 -10.92
N ILE A 347 1.55 -3.16 -10.49
CA ILE A 347 1.58 -2.36 -9.26
C ILE A 347 0.53 -1.25 -9.31
N GLU A 348 0.47 -0.51 -10.41
CA GLU A 348 -0.51 0.58 -10.56
C GLU A 348 -1.94 0.04 -10.55
N GLN A 349 -2.18 -1.09 -11.22
CA GLN A 349 -3.50 -1.72 -11.24
C GLN A 349 -3.93 -2.24 -9.86
N ALA A 350 -3.05 -2.91 -9.13
CA ALA A 350 -3.31 -3.36 -7.76
C ALA A 350 -3.60 -2.17 -6.82
N ARG A 351 -2.93 -1.04 -7.02
CA ARG A 351 -3.14 0.19 -6.28
C ARG A 351 -4.49 0.85 -6.57
N ILE A 352 -4.90 0.90 -7.84
CA ILE A 352 -6.22 1.39 -8.25
C ILE A 352 -7.33 0.53 -7.60
N GLU A 353 -7.17 -0.79 -7.59
CA GLU A 353 -8.11 -1.71 -6.96
C GLU A 353 -8.17 -1.52 -5.43
N LEU A 354 -7.01 -1.38 -4.79
CA LEU A 354 -6.92 -1.09 -3.36
C LEU A 354 -7.71 0.17 -3.01
N ARG A 355 -7.39 1.29 -3.67
CA ARG A 355 -8.05 2.60 -3.42
C ARG A 355 -9.55 2.53 -3.70
N GLY A 356 -9.96 1.90 -4.80
CA GLY A 356 -11.37 1.74 -5.17
C GLY A 356 -12.16 0.94 -4.12
N ASN A 357 -11.58 -0.11 -3.57
CA ASN A 357 -12.21 -0.91 -2.51
C ASN A 357 -12.28 -0.15 -1.18
N VAL A 358 -11.22 0.57 -0.79
CA VAL A 358 -11.21 1.38 0.44
C VAL A 358 -12.24 2.54 0.35
N ILE A 359 -12.36 3.20 -0.81
CA ILE A 359 -13.38 4.23 -1.05
C ILE A 359 -14.79 3.63 -0.92
N ARG A 360 -15.04 2.44 -1.45
CA ARG A 360 -16.34 1.75 -1.30
C ARG A 360 -16.63 1.41 0.15
N ALA A 361 -15.65 0.91 0.91
CA ALA A 361 -15.79 0.64 2.33
C ALA A 361 -16.13 1.91 3.12
N LYS A 362 -15.46 3.03 2.84
CA LYS A 362 -15.73 4.34 3.45
C LYS A 362 -17.13 4.86 3.10
N SER A 363 -17.53 4.74 1.82
CA SER A 363 -18.85 5.20 1.35
C SER A 363 -20.01 4.43 2.00
N ALA A 364 -19.83 3.12 2.25
CA ALA A 364 -20.82 2.31 2.94
C ALA A 364 -21.07 2.76 4.40
N LEU A 365 -20.11 3.44 5.00
CA LEU A 365 -20.22 3.99 6.36
C LEU A 365 -20.72 5.45 6.38
N ALA A 366 -20.84 6.09 5.20
CA ALA A 366 -21.23 7.50 5.11
C ALA A 366 -22.62 7.74 5.70
N GLY A 367 -22.73 8.75 6.56
CA GLY A 367 -23.99 9.10 7.24
C GLY A 367 -24.43 8.14 8.34
N MET A 368 -23.78 6.98 8.51
CA MET A 368 -24.21 5.99 9.50
C MET A 368 -23.98 6.48 10.94
N ALA A 369 -22.91 7.22 11.20
CA ALA A 369 -22.61 7.76 12.52
C ALA A 369 -23.67 8.77 12.99
N SER A 370 -24.00 9.74 12.15
CA SER A 370 -25.06 10.74 12.43
C SER A 370 -26.46 10.11 12.40
N GLY A 371 -26.70 9.18 11.47
CA GLY A 371 -27.98 8.45 11.37
C GLY A 371 -28.26 7.58 12.61
N ALA A 372 -27.23 6.93 13.18
CA ALA A 372 -27.37 6.16 14.40
C ALA A 372 -27.81 7.02 15.58
N VAL A 373 -27.20 8.20 15.75
CA VAL A 373 -27.59 9.16 16.79
C VAL A 373 -29.01 9.66 16.54
N ALA A 374 -29.35 10.04 15.33
CA ALA A 374 -30.70 10.53 14.99
C ALA A 374 -31.77 9.47 15.25
N LEU A 375 -31.56 8.23 14.78
CA LEU A 375 -32.52 7.14 14.97
C LEU A 375 -32.68 6.76 16.44
N THR A 376 -31.62 6.75 17.24
CA THR A 376 -31.71 6.45 18.68
C THR A 376 -32.39 7.55 19.45
N ILE A 377 -32.23 8.84 19.08
CA ILE A 377 -32.99 9.96 19.64
C ILE A 377 -34.48 9.83 19.29
N VAL A 378 -34.82 9.50 18.04
CA VAL A 378 -36.23 9.27 17.61
C VAL A 378 -36.82 8.10 18.39
N ALA A 379 -36.11 7.00 18.58
CA ALA A 379 -36.56 5.87 19.38
C ALA A 379 -36.77 6.26 20.86
N ALA A 380 -35.88 7.05 21.44
CA ALA A 380 -36.01 7.56 22.81
C ALA A 380 -37.25 8.48 22.97
N ALA A 381 -37.44 9.39 22.01
CA ALA A 381 -38.61 10.26 21.98
C ALA A 381 -39.91 9.47 21.82
N ALA A 382 -39.93 8.43 20.97
CA ALA A 382 -41.09 7.55 20.79
C ALA A 382 -41.44 6.79 22.08
N VAL A 383 -40.46 6.28 22.84
CA VAL A 383 -40.68 5.67 24.15
C VAL A 383 -41.25 6.69 25.15
N ALA A 384 -40.65 7.90 25.20
CA ALA A 384 -41.14 8.96 26.09
C ALA A 384 -42.61 9.33 25.78
N ALA A 385 -42.93 9.51 24.48
CA ALA A 385 -44.31 9.78 24.04
C ALA A 385 -45.29 8.62 24.35
N GLY A 386 -44.81 7.36 24.29
CA GLY A 386 -45.62 6.19 24.63
C GLY A 386 -45.92 6.03 26.14
N ILE A 387 -45.06 6.61 26.99
CA ILE A 387 -45.22 6.58 28.46
C ILE A 387 -46.02 7.80 28.97
N ALA A 388 -45.91 8.98 28.34
CA ALA A 388 -46.50 10.23 28.77
C ALA A 388 -48.01 10.18 29.02
N PRO A 389 -48.91 9.57 28.18
CA PRO A 389 -50.34 9.48 28.44
C PRO A 389 -50.67 8.67 29.68
N ARG A 390 -49.84 7.66 29.98
CA ARG A 390 -50.05 6.78 31.15
C ARG A 390 -49.58 7.40 32.46
N LEU A 391 -48.67 8.34 32.42
CA LEU A 391 -48.30 9.15 33.57
C LEU A 391 -49.40 10.12 33.97
N ARG A 392 -50.17 10.65 33.00
CA ARG A 392 -51.32 11.53 33.25
C ARG A 392 -52.54 10.82 33.84
N GLU A 393 -52.65 9.50 33.69
CA GLU A 393 -53.72 8.68 34.29
C GLU A 393 -53.44 8.32 35.76
N TYR A 394 -52.20 8.49 36.24
CA TYR A 394 -51.79 8.17 37.63
C TYR A 394 -51.39 9.41 38.48
N LEU A 395 -51.43 10.60 37.90
CA LEU A 395 -51.32 11.90 38.56
C LEU A 395 -52.73 12.58 38.62
#